data_1fe6aae3a53107c73db8009618b148d0
#
_entry.id   1fe6aae3a53107c73db8009618b148d0
#
_cell.length_a   1.000
_cell.length_b   1.000
_cell.length_c   1.000
_cell.angle_alpha   90.00
_cell.angle_beta   90.00
_cell.angle_gamma   90.00
#
_symmetry.space_group_name_H-M   'P 1'
#
loop_
_entity.id
_entity.type
_entity.pdbx_description
1 polymer ?
#
loop_
_entity_poly.entity_id
_entity_poly.type
_entity_poly.pdbx_seq_one_letter_code
_entity_poly.pdbx_strand_id
1 'polypeptide(L)'
;MVPFNIACGQCNFCKQQLFSCCHESNSQSTAVGGVFGYSHTAGGYNGGQAEYVRVPYADVGPMIIPADMDPDDAVLLTDVVPTGYQAAEMAGIKTGDTVVVFGAGPIGIMAAKCAWLFGAGRVIAIDHLEYRLEFVKQYAQCEAYNFRSLGDPVVFLKKTTGWYGADVCIDAVGGEAAGNALQTITGRKALLTGGSATALHWAINSVKKGGIVSIVGVYGPTDTLIPIGNVVNKGLTIRAAQASVKRLMPKMIEHVQAGRIDPKAIVTHRVPLEEVADAYHIFSAKLDNCIKTILIPPSARA
;
A
#
# COMPACT_ATOMS: atom_id res chain seq x y z
N MET A 1 -18.38 2.88 7.07
CA MET A 1 -16.91 2.85 6.97
C MET A 1 -16.39 4.20 6.46
N VAL A 2 -15.25 4.65 6.99
CA VAL A 2 -14.68 5.97 6.71
C VAL A 2 -13.31 5.79 6.03
N PRO A 3 -13.08 6.33 4.82
CA PRO A 3 -11.78 6.25 4.16
C PRO A 3 -10.72 7.06 4.93
N PHE A 4 -9.46 6.69 4.82
CA PHE A 4 -8.39 7.44 5.48
C PHE A 4 -8.17 8.85 4.91
N ASN A 5 -8.57 9.07 3.66
CA ASN A 5 -8.52 10.39 3.04
C ASN A 5 -9.77 11.21 3.38
N ILE A 6 -9.60 12.51 3.50
CA ILE A 6 -10.67 13.47 3.72
C ILE A 6 -10.91 14.24 2.42
N ALA A 7 -12.14 14.27 1.95
CA ALA A 7 -12.48 14.88 0.65
C ALA A 7 -13.76 15.73 0.74
N CYS A 8 -13.74 16.92 0.14
CA CYS A 8 -14.88 17.84 0.14
C CYS A 8 -15.95 17.51 -0.91
N GLY A 9 -15.64 16.69 -1.92
CA GLY A 9 -16.54 16.33 -3.01
C GLY A 9 -16.73 17.39 -4.10
N GLN A 10 -16.31 18.63 -3.90
CA GLN A 10 -16.67 19.76 -4.77
C GLN A 10 -15.49 20.45 -5.48
N CYS A 11 -14.27 20.36 -4.92
CA CYS A 11 -13.10 20.99 -5.55
C CYS A 11 -12.75 20.31 -6.88
N ASN A 12 -11.87 20.96 -7.66
CA ASN A 12 -11.46 20.46 -8.96
C ASN A 12 -10.89 19.04 -8.94
N PHE A 13 -10.14 18.69 -7.91
CA PHE A 13 -9.58 17.34 -7.74
C PHE A 13 -10.67 16.31 -7.42
N CYS A 14 -11.59 16.64 -6.50
CA CYS A 14 -12.69 15.75 -6.16
C CYS A 14 -13.63 15.47 -7.34
N LYS A 15 -13.89 16.47 -8.18
CA LYS A 15 -14.68 16.30 -9.43
C LYS A 15 -14.03 15.33 -10.43
N GLN A 16 -12.70 15.20 -10.36
CA GLN A 16 -11.92 14.23 -11.14
C GLN A 16 -11.71 12.88 -10.40
N GLN A 17 -12.38 12.68 -9.27
CA GLN A 17 -12.22 11.52 -8.40
C GLN A 17 -10.80 11.34 -7.79
N LEU A 18 -10.00 12.39 -7.82
CA LEU A 18 -8.70 12.46 -7.17
C LEU A 18 -8.87 12.88 -5.69
N PHE A 19 -9.61 12.09 -4.92
CA PHE A 19 -9.99 12.44 -3.54
C PHE A 19 -8.79 12.57 -2.61
N SER A 20 -7.72 11.82 -2.84
CA SER A 20 -6.47 11.94 -2.09
C SER A 20 -5.74 13.27 -2.30
N CYS A 21 -6.11 14.03 -3.33
CA CYS A 21 -5.56 15.35 -3.65
C CYS A 21 -6.53 16.49 -3.32
N CYS A 22 -7.52 16.26 -2.45
CA CYS A 22 -8.54 17.28 -2.15
C CYS A 22 -7.91 18.56 -1.59
N HIS A 23 -8.08 19.67 -2.32
CA HIS A 23 -7.53 20.98 -1.93
C HIS A 23 -8.18 21.52 -0.66
N GLU A 24 -9.51 21.47 -0.57
CA GLU A 24 -10.26 22.05 0.56
C GLU A 24 -9.98 21.35 1.90
N SER A 25 -9.64 20.05 1.87
CA SER A 25 -9.30 19.33 3.09
C SER A 25 -7.87 19.62 3.59
N ASN A 26 -7.01 20.21 2.75
CA ASN A 26 -5.65 20.60 3.10
C ASN A 26 -5.17 21.76 2.22
N SER A 27 -5.79 22.93 2.36
CA SER A 27 -5.56 24.10 1.50
C SER A 27 -4.16 24.72 1.61
N GLN A 28 -3.42 24.39 2.65
CA GLN A 28 -2.03 24.85 2.85
C GLN A 28 -1.00 23.97 2.12
N SER A 29 -1.43 22.82 1.58
CA SER A 29 -0.54 21.88 0.90
C SER A 29 -0.75 21.90 -0.60
N THR A 30 0.35 21.84 -1.37
CA THR A 30 0.34 21.60 -2.82
C THR A 30 0.54 20.14 -3.18
N ALA A 31 0.73 19.25 -2.18
CA ALA A 31 1.13 17.86 -2.41
C ALA A 31 0.03 16.84 -2.11
N VAL A 32 -0.69 16.97 -0.99
CA VAL A 32 -1.64 15.95 -0.51
C VAL A 32 -2.89 16.59 0.09
N GLY A 33 -4.04 15.94 -0.05
CA GLY A 33 -5.26 16.30 0.65
C GLY A 33 -5.22 15.94 2.14
N GLY A 34 -6.34 16.13 2.85
CA GLY A 34 -6.46 15.80 4.26
C GLY A 34 -6.38 14.27 4.49
N VAL A 35 -5.68 13.88 5.55
CA VAL A 35 -5.52 12.49 5.99
C VAL A 35 -5.73 12.40 7.50
N PHE A 36 -6.54 11.43 7.94
CA PHE A 36 -6.73 11.18 9.36
C PHE A 36 -5.45 10.66 10.02
N GLY A 37 -5.10 11.26 11.17
CA GLY A 37 -4.07 10.73 12.09
C GLY A 37 -2.63 10.71 11.55
N TYR A 38 -2.34 11.44 10.46
CA TYR A 38 -1.00 11.40 9.87
C TYR A 38 -0.10 12.53 10.43
N SER A 39 -0.27 13.76 9.97
CA SER A 39 0.56 14.88 10.38
C SER A 39 -0.07 16.22 9.99
N HIS A 40 0.51 17.33 10.48
CA HIS A 40 0.09 18.69 10.09
C HIS A 40 0.30 18.95 8.59
N THR A 41 1.27 18.28 7.94
CA THR A 41 1.46 18.41 6.48
C THR A 41 0.31 17.81 5.68
N ALA A 42 -0.49 16.94 6.30
CA ALA A 42 -1.71 16.34 5.71
C ALA A 42 -2.99 16.90 6.39
N GLY A 43 -2.97 18.15 6.82
CA GLY A 43 -4.10 18.89 7.36
C GLY A 43 -4.30 18.81 8.88
N GLY A 44 -3.49 18.04 9.61
CA GLY A 44 -3.50 17.99 11.08
C GLY A 44 -4.77 17.39 11.71
N TYR A 45 -5.46 16.53 11.01
CA TYR A 45 -6.65 15.86 11.50
C TYR A 45 -6.32 14.76 12.51
N ASN A 46 -7.16 14.63 13.54
CA ASN A 46 -7.06 13.55 14.51
C ASN A 46 -7.24 12.17 13.83
N GLY A 47 -6.63 11.13 14.41
CA GLY A 47 -6.76 9.75 13.93
C GLY A 47 -8.08 9.09 14.31
N GLY A 48 -8.38 7.98 13.64
CA GLY A 48 -9.57 7.15 13.93
C GLY A 48 -9.32 5.99 14.89
N GLN A 49 -8.11 5.86 15.45
CA GLN A 49 -7.82 4.85 16.48
C GLN A 49 -8.25 5.39 17.85
N ALA A 50 -9.55 5.55 18.04
CA ALA A 50 -10.20 6.17 19.18
C ALA A 50 -11.64 5.67 19.27
N GLU A 51 -12.27 5.81 20.45
CA GLU A 51 -13.70 5.51 20.64
C GLU A 51 -14.60 6.41 19.80
N TYR A 52 -14.17 7.67 19.60
CA TYR A 52 -14.89 8.67 18.82
C TYR A 52 -13.95 9.36 17.84
N VAL A 53 -14.42 9.61 16.65
CA VAL A 53 -13.69 10.37 15.63
C VAL A 53 -14.59 11.44 15.02
N ARG A 54 -14.06 12.66 14.89
CA ARG A 54 -14.72 13.70 14.14
C ARG A 54 -14.46 13.50 12.65
N VAL A 55 -15.53 13.31 11.87
CA VAL A 55 -15.46 13.07 10.42
C VAL A 55 -15.88 14.33 9.66
N PRO A 56 -14.94 15.13 9.12
CA PRO A 56 -15.27 16.23 8.21
C PRO A 56 -15.86 15.72 6.90
N TYR A 57 -16.73 16.52 6.26
CA TYR A 57 -17.39 16.19 5.00
C TYR A 57 -18.08 14.81 5.06
N ALA A 58 -18.82 14.55 6.13
CA ALA A 58 -19.43 13.25 6.40
C ALA A 58 -20.43 12.79 5.32
N ASP A 59 -20.99 13.73 4.58
CA ASP A 59 -21.89 13.43 3.42
C ASP A 59 -21.13 12.95 2.18
N VAL A 60 -19.80 13.10 2.16
CA VAL A 60 -18.97 12.76 1.00
C VAL A 60 -18.10 11.55 1.25
N GLY A 61 -17.27 11.59 2.30
CA GLY A 61 -16.24 10.58 2.57
C GLY A 61 -16.80 9.20 2.92
N PRO A 62 -17.59 9.09 3.98
CA PRO A 62 -18.10 7.83 4.48
C PRO A 62 -18.97 7.06 3.49
N MET A 63 -19.05 5.75 3.68
CA MET A 63 -19.93 4.86 2.95
C MET A 63 -20.63 3.92 3.94
N ILE A 64 -21.91 3.66 3.70
CA ILE A 64 -22.70 2.68 4.47
C ILE A 64 -22.10 1.30 4.25
N ILE A 65 -21.90 0.56 5.31
CA ILE A 65 -21.47 -0.84 5.25
C ILE A 65 -22.70 -1.67 4.86
N PRO A 66 -22.60 -2.54 3.82
CA PRO A 66 -23.66 -3.51 3.53
C PRO A 66 -24.01 -4.35 4.78
N ALA A 67 -25.29 -4.64 5.00
CA ALA A 67 -25.74 -5.32 6.19
C ALA A 67 -25.19 -6.75 6.35
N ASP A 68 -24.81 -7.37 5.25
CA ASP A 68 -24.22 -8.72 5.16
C ASP A 68 -22.68 -8.73 5.20
N MET A 69 -22.03 -7.55 5.29
CA MET A 69 -20.57 -7.45 5.28
C MET A 69 -20.02 -7.53 6.72
N ASP A 70 -19.01 -8.37 6.89
CA ASP A 70 -18.24 -8.47 8.13
C ASP A 70 -17.54 -7.13 8.44
N PRO A 71 -17.64 -6.60 9.67
CA PRO A 71 -16.95 -5.37 10.06
C PRO A 71 -15.43 -5.40 9.86
N ASP A 72 -14.80 -6.57 10.01
CA ASP A 72 -13.36 -6.74 9.78
C ASP A 72 -13.00 -6.61 8.30
N ASP A 73 -13.87 -7.05 7.39
CA ASP A 73 -13.71 -6.79 5.97
C ASP A 73 -13.90 -5.30 5.68
N ALA A 74 -14.94 -4.68 6.23
CA ALA A 74 -15.29 -3.29 6.00
C ALA A 74 -14.18 -2.31 6.42
N VAL A 75 -13.52 -2.55 7.57
CA VAL A 75 -12.45 -1.67 8.04
C VAL A 75 -11.24 -1.71 7.10
N LEU A 76 -10.95 -2.85 6.48
CA LEU A 76 -9.84 -2.98 5.53
C LEU A 76 -10.13 -2.35 4.17
N LEU A 77 -11.39 -2.10 3.83
CA LEU A 77 -11.80 -1.34 2.66
C LEU A 77 -11.61 0.18 2.82
N THR A 78 -11.19 0.64 3.99
CA THR A 78 -10.93 2.06 4.23
C THR A 78 -9.50 2.50 3.88
N ASP A 79 -8.59 1.53 3.60
CA ASP A 79 -7.20 1.79 3.24
C ASP A 79 -6.57 0.61 2.47
N VAL A 80 -6.30 -0.51 3.14
CA VAL A 80 -5.36 -1.56 2.69
C VAL A 80 -5.77 -2.17 1.35
N VAL A 81 -7.03 -2.57 1.22
CA VAL A 81 -7.54 -3.22 0.00
C VAL A 81 -7.59 -2.25 -1.17
N PRO A 82 -8.19 -1.04 -1.03
CA PRO A 82 -8.18 -0.06 -2.10
C PRO A 82 -6.77 0.38 -2.52
N THR A 83 -5.83 0.47 -1.57
CA THR A 83 -4.44 0.85 -1.87
C THR A 83 -3.74 -0.23 -2.69
N GLY A 84 -3.88 -1.51 -2.30
CA GLY A 84 -3.35 -2.63 -3.08
C GLY A 84 -4.02 -2.75 -4.46
N TYR A 85 -5.33 -2.54 -4.54
CA TYR A 85 -6.06 -2.53 -5.80
C TYR A 85 -5.59 -1.38 -6.72
N GLN A 86 -5.45 -0.16 -6.19
CA GLN A 86 -4.95 0.98 -6.95
C GLN A 86 -3.53 0.75 -7.46
N ALA A 87 -2.68 0.09 -6.68
CA ALA A 87 -1.33 -0.27 -7.11
C ALA A 87 -1.37 -1.13 -8.39
N ALA A 88 -2.25 -2.14 -8.44
CA ALA A 88 -2.45 -2.99 -9.60
C ALA A 88 -3.15 -2.26 -10.76
N GLU A 89 -4.12 -1.37 -10.47
CA GLU A 89 -4.81 -0.55 -11.47
C GLU A 89 -3.83 0.40 -12.17
N MET A 90 -3.02 1.14 -11.39
CA MET A 90 -1.99 2.05 -11.95
C MET A 90 -0.91 1.31 -12.73
N ALA A 91 -0.66 0.07 -12.39
CA ALA A 91 0.29 -0.79 -13.07
C ALA A 91 -0.10 -1.06 -14.54
N GLY A 92 -1.37 -0.88 -14.90
CA GLY A 92 -1.84 -1.06 -16.28
C GLY A 92 -1.59 -2.46 -16.80
N ILE A 93 -1.74 -3.46 -15.95
CA ILE A 93 -1.50 -4.87 -16.22
C ILE A 93 -2.34 -5.33 -17.40
N LYS A 94 -1.73 -6.08 -18.30
CA LYS A 94 -2.37 -6.71 -19.45
C LYS A 94 -2.43 -8.22 -19.24
N THR A 95 -3.36 -8.87 -19.93
CA THR A 95 -3.48 -10.33 -19.89
C THR A 95 -2.16 -11.01 -20.25
N GLY A 96 -1.69 -11.86 -19.35
CA GLY A 96 -0.44 -12.61 -19.52
C GLY A 96 0.82 -11.92 -18.98
N ASP A 97 0.75 -10.67 -18.52
CA ASP A 97 1.90 -9.94 -17.98
C ASP A 97 2.52 -10.63 -16.76
N THR A 98 3.84 -10.54 -16.67
CA THR A 98 4.59 -10.85 -15.45
C THR A 98 4.66 -9.61 -14.56
N VAL A 99 4.10 -9.72 -13.35
CA VAL A 99 4.04 -8.66 -12.35
C VAL A 99 4.97 -9.00 -11.19
N VAL A 100 5.84 -8.08 -10.81
CA VAL A 100 6.67 -8.19 -9.60
C VAL A 100 6.21 -7.18 -8.57
N VAL A 101 5.93 -7.65 -7.35
CA VAL A 101 5.55 -6.81 -6.21
C VAL A 101 6.69 -6.80 -5.21
N PHE A 102 7.25 -5.63 -4.95
CA PHE A 102 8.25 -5.43 -3.91
C PHE A 102 7.56 -5.03 -2.61
N GLY A 103 7.80 -5.81 -1.56
CA GLY A 103 7.14 -5.72 -0.26
C GLY A 103 5.93 -6.65 -0.15
N ALA A 104 5.96 -7.57 0.81
CA ALA A 104 4.86 -8.46 1.18
C ALA A 104 4.21 -8.04 2.52
N GLY A 105 4.14 -6.74 2.78
CA GLY A 105 3.31 -6.17 3.83
C GLY A 105 1.82 -6.20 3.44
N PRO A 106 0.90 -5.72 4.28
CA PRO A 106 -0.54 -5.77 4.03
C PRO A 106 -0.94 -5.25 2.63
N ILE A 107 -0.37 -4.12 2.22
CA ILE A 107 -0.65 -3.51 0.90
C ILE A 107 -0.06 -4.36 -0.23
N GLY A 108 1.18 -4.85 -0.09
CA GLY A 108 1.81 -5.69 -1.11
C GLY A 108 1.10 -7.03 -1.30
N ILE A 109 0.60 -7.64 -0.22
CA ILE A 109 -0.24 -8.84 -0.28
C ILE A 109 -1.51 -8.57 -1.09
N MET A 110 -2.19 -7.45 -0.84
CA MET A 110 -3.38 -7.06 -1.60
C MET A 110 -3.05 -6.70 -3.06
N ALA A 111 -1.92 -6.03 -3.31
CA ALA A 111 -1.48 -5.72 -4.67
C ALA A 111 -1.20 -7.00 -5.48
N ALA A 112 -0.53 -7.99 -4.88
CA ALA A 112 -0.28 -9.30 -5.50
C ALA A 112 -1.60 -10.04 -5.80
N LYS A 113 -2.55 -10.04 -4.84
CA LYS A 113 -3.88 -10.62 -5.04
C LYS A 113 -4.65 -9.93 -6.15
N CYS A 114 -4.63 -8.60 -6.17
CA CYS A 114 -5.35 -7.81 -7.16
C CYS A 114 -4.72 -7.89 -8.57
N ALA A 115 -3.42 -8.17 -8.69
CA ALA A 115 -2.78 -8.31 -10.00
C ALA A 115 -3.47 -9.36 -10.89
N TRP A 116 -3.96 -10.46 -10.30
CA TRP A 116 -4.73 -11.47 -11.01
C TRP A 116 -6.07 -10.96 -11.53
N LEU A 117 -6.72 -10.04 -10.81
CA LEU A 117 -7.99 -9.43 -11.25
C LEU A 117 -7.84 -8.59 -12.51
N PHE A 118 -6.62 -8.11 -12.78
CA PHE A 118 -6.28 -7.35 -13.98
C PHE A 118 -5.70 -8.22 -15.10
N GLY A 119 -5.59 -9.54 -14.89
CA GLY A 119 -5.19 -10.49 -15.92
C GLY A 119 -3.71 -10.82 -15.96
N ALA A 120 -2.97 -10.60 -14.85
CA ALA A 120 -1.59 -11.06 -14.76
C ALA A 120 -1.48 -12.55 -15.12
N GLY A 121 -0.46 -12.92 -15.87
CA GLY A 121 -0.14 -14.33 -16.17
C GLY A 121 0.84 -14.94 -15.18
N ARG A 122 1.58 -14.09 -14.49
CA ARG A 122 2.55 -14.48 -13.46
C ARG A 122 2.69 -13.36 -12.43
N VAL A 123 2.69 -13.70 -11.14
CA VAL A 123 2.90 -12.74 -10.05
C VAL A 123 4.02 -13.24 -9.16
N ILE A 124 4.97 -12.35 -8.84
CA ILE A 124 6.14 -12.60 -8.01
C ILE A 124 6.19 -11.58 -6.89
N ALA A 125 6.21 -12.01 -5.65
CA ALA A 125 6.39 -11.15 -4.47
C ALA A 125 7.84 -11.26 -3.95
N ILE A 126 8.41 -10.12 -3.56
CA ILE A 126 9.78 -10.02 -3.04
C ILE A 126 9.73 -9.34 -1.66
N ASP A 127 10.19 -10.05 -0.63
CA ASP A 127 10.32 -9.53 0.74
C ASP A 127 11.50 -10.23 1.44
N HIS A 128 11.67 -10.05 2.75
CA HIS A 128 12.66 -10.76 3.53
C HIS A 128 12.11 -11.44 4.79
N LEU A 129 10.83 -11.23 5.10
CA LEU A 129 10.17 -11.84 6.25
C LEU A 129 9.48 -13.13 5.81
N GLU A 130 10.00 -14.27 6.27
CA GLU A 130 9.54 -15.60 5.83
C GLU A 130 8.02 -15.79 6.04
N TYR A 131 7.49 -15.39 7.20
CA TYR A 131 6.06 -15.53 7.48
C TYR A 131 5.18 -14.75 6.50
N ARG A 132 5.65 -13.58 6.01
CA ARG A 132 4.94 -12.78 5.01
C ARG A 132 5.03 -13.41 3.63
N LEU A 133 6.19 -13.95 3.29
CA LEU A 133 6.41 -14.66 2.03
C LEU A 133 5.55 -15.91 1.94
N GLU A 134 5.48 -16.69 3.01
CA GLU A 134 4.62 -17.87 3.06
C GLU A 134 3.15 -17.48 2.96
N PHE A 135 2.73 -16.44 3.69
CA PHE A 135 1.35 -15.96 3.64
C PHE A 135 0.96 -15.46 2.22
N VAL A 136 1.78 -14.59 1.61
CA VAL A 136 1.44 -14.03 0.28
C VAL A 136 1.42 -15.12 -0.79
N LYS A 137 2.29 -16.12 -0.69
CA LYS A 137 2.32 -17.27 -1.58
C LYS A 137 1.00 -18.05 -1.54
N GLN A 138 0.49 -18.31 -0.35
CA GLN A 138 -0.78 -19.04 -0.16
C GLN A 138 -1.99 -18.18 -0.51
N TYR A 139 -2.07 -16.98 0.04
CA TYR A 139 -3.23 -16.09 -0.11
C TYR A 139 -3.38 -15.53 -1.53
N ALA A 140 -2.31 -15.00 -2.09
CA ALA A 140 -2.32 -14.45 -3.45
C ALA A 140 -2.04 -15.49 -4.53
N GLN A 141 -1.69 -16.73 -4.17
CA GLN A 141 -1.35 -17.80 -5.12
C GLN A 141 -0.26 -17.35 -6.09
N CYS A 142 0.82 -16.76 -5.57
CA CYS A 142 1.93 -16.22 -6.35
C CYS A 142 3.26 -16.85 -5.96
N GLU A 143 4.27 -16.61 -6.76
CA GLU A 143 5.65 -16.92 -6.37
C GLU A 143 6.12 -15.92 -5.32
N ALA A 144 6.89 -16.36 -4.33
CA ALA A 144 7.40 -15.50 -3.28
C ALA A 144 8.87 -15.83 -2.99
N TYR A 145 9.72 -14.81 -2.91
CA TYR A 145 11.16 -15.01 -2.75
C TYR A 145 11.75 -14.04 -1.71
N ASN A 146 12.61 -14.59 -0.86
CA ASN A 146 13.38 -13.81 0.10
C ASN A 146 14.58 -13.17 -0.60
N PHE A 147 14.59 -11.83 -0.71
CA PHE A 147 15.69 -11.13 -1.39
C PHE A 147 17.06 -11.34 -0.73
N ARG A 148 17.11 -11.67 0.57
CA ARG A 148 18.38 -11.95 1.26
C ARG A 148 19.05 -13.25 0.79
N SER A 149 18.28 -14.18 0.21
CA SER A 149 18.78 -15.44 -0.33
C SER A 149 19.08 -15.41 -1.83
N LEU A 150 18.72 -14.32 -2.54
CA LEU A 150 18.81 -14.25 -4.00
C LEU A 150 20.17 -13.76 -4.54
N GLY A 151 21.03 -13.24 -3.67
CA GLY A 151 22.19 -12.44 -4.06
C GLY A 151 21.73 -11.08 -4.58
N ASP A 152 21.73 -10.85 -5.89
CA ASP A 152 21.16 -9.64 -6.50
C ASP A 152 19.73 -9.89 -7.00
N PRO A 153 18.71 -9.28 -6.38
CA PRO A 153 17.31 -9.46 -6.77
C PRO A 153 17.02 -9.03 -8.22
N VAL A 154 17.71 -8.01 -8.74
CA VAL A 154 17.55 -7.54 -10.13
C VAL A 154 18.04 -8.60 -11.10
N VAL A 155 19.22 -9.18 -10.85
CA VAL A 155 19.78 -10.25 -11.67
C VAL A 155 18.90 -11.49 -11.63
N PHE A 156 18.41 -11.87 -10.43
CA PHE A 156 17.48 -12.98 -10.26
C PHE A 156 16.21 -12.79 -11.11
N LEU A 157 15.54 -11.64 -10.94
CA LEU A 157 14.31 -11.32 -11.67
C LEU A 157 14.53 -11.31 -13.19
N LYS A 158 15.64 -10.75 -13.66
CA LYS A 158 15.97 -10.82 -15.08
C LYS A 158 16.18 -12.23 -15.60
N LYS A 159 16.90 -13.08 -14.86
CA LYS A 159 17.09 -14.49 -15.24
C LYS A 159 15.77 -15.23 -15.34
N THR A 160 14.88 -15.06 -14.35
CA THR A 160 13.58 -15.76 -14.30
C THR A 160 12.56 -15.24 -15.33
N THR A 161 12.85 -14.11 -15.97
CA THR A 161 12.05 -13.49 -17.04
C THR A 161 12.77 -13.51 -18.40
N GLY A 162 13.69 -14.46 -18.63
CA GLY A 162 14.40 -14.60 -19.88
C GLY A 162 15.29 -13.39 -20.25
N TRP A 163 15.81 -12.66 -19.26
CA TRP A 163 16.61 -11.46 -19.38
C TRP A 163 15.88 -10.21 -19.92
N TYR A 164 14.60 -10.31 -20.24
CA TYR A 164 13.82 -9.13 -20.64
C TYR A 164 13.49 -8.24 -19.44
N GLY A 165 13.20 -8.82 -18.29
CA GLY A 165 12.63 -8.18 -17.11
C GLY A 165 11.11 -8.38 -17.03
N ALA A 166 10.51 -7.99 -15.90
CA ALA A 166 9.07 -8.05 -15.69
C ALA A 166 8.34 -7.02 -16.56
N ASP A 167 7.10 -7.31 -16.95
CA ASP A 167 6.24 -6.36 -17.68
C ASP A 167 5.92 -5.16 -16.80
N VAL A 168 5.65 -5.44 -15.53
CA VAL A 168 5.25 -4.47 -14.51
C VAL A 168 5.98 -4.74 -13.20
N CYS A 169 6.40 -3.67 -12.53
CA CYS A 169 6.86 -3.72 -11.15
C CYS A 169 5.99 -2.81 -10.28
N ILE A 170 5.57 -3.32 -9.13
CA ILE A 170 4.81 -2.58 -8.11
C ILE A 170 5.71 -2.40 -6.89
N ASP A 171 5.89 -1.16 -6.46
CA ASP A 171 6.57 -0.84 -5.21
C ASP A 171 5.52 -0.57 -4.13
N ALA A 172 5.43 -1.51 -3.18
CA ALA A 172 4.53 -1.46 -2.03
C ALA A 172 5.29 -1.46 -0.70
N VAL A 173 6.52 -0.90 -0.69
CA VAL A 173 7.36 -0.84 0.51
C VAL A 173 7.03 0.40 1.31
N GLY A 174 6.71 0.21 2.59
CA GLY A 174 6.41 1.30 3.52
C GLY A 174 7.64 2.01 4.07
N GLY A 175 7.42 3.08 4.84
CA GLY A 175 8.47 3.90 5.47
C GLY A 175 9.33 3.18 6.51
N GLU A 176 8.99 1.95 6.87
CA GLU A 176 9.74 1.11 7.81
C GLU A 176 10.85 0.28 7.15
N ALA A 177 11.10 0.43 5.84
CA ALA A 177 12.15 -0.30 5.16
C ALA A 177 13.52 0.01 5.76
N ALA A 178 14.21 -1.03 6.22
CA ALA A 178 15.53 -0.92 6.82
C ALA A 178 16.57 -0.43 5.80
N GLY A 179 17.37 0.55 6.18
CA GLY A 179 18.62 0.85 5.49
C GLY A 179 18.61 2.06 4.58
N ASN A 180 18.56 3.25 5.18
CA ASN A 180 19.15 4.42 4.54
C ASN A 180 20.62 4.53 4.99
N ALA A 181 21.58 4.54 4.06
CA ALA A 181 23.00 4.69 4.37
C ALA A 181 23.27 5.95 5.23
N LEU A 182 22.45 6.99 5.07
CA LEU A 182 22.51 8.22 5.88
C LEU A 182 22.09 7.98 7.35
N GLN A 183 21.16 7.09 7.64
CA GLN A 183 20.77 6.70 9.02
C GLN A 183 21.88 5.95 9.71
N THR A 184 22.61 5.10 8.98
CA THR A 184 23.75 4.35 9.50
C THR A 184 24.92 5.27 9.84
N ILE A 185 25.13 6.34 9.07
CA ILE A 185 26.23 7.29 9.25
C ILE A 185 25.92 8.33 10.33
N THR A 186 24.69 8.81 10.44
CA THR A 186 24.33 9.92 11.35
C THR A 186 23.75 9.49 12.69
N GLY A 187 23.39 8.22 12.86
CA GLY A 187 22.76 7.71 14.09
C GLY A 187 21.41 8.36 14.45
N ARG A 188 20.93 9.27 13.63
CA ARG A 188 19.64 9.96 13.82
C ARG A 188 18.54 9.23 13.04
N LYS A 189 17.60 8.61 13.77
CA LYS A 189 16.28 8.29 13.21
C LYS A 189 15.59 9.64 12.94
N ALA A 190 15.61 10.09 11.70
CA ALA A 190 14.78 11.21 11.32
C ALA A 190 13.31 10.74 11.40
N LEU A 191 12.50 11.45 12.15
CA LEU A 191 11.08 11.15 12.43
C LEU A 191 10.18 11.15 11.18
N LEU A 192 10.73 11.41 10.00
CA LEU A 192 10.04 11.52 8.71
C LEU A 192 10.82 10.84 7.57
N THR A 193 11.66 9.86 7.87
CA THR A 193 12.33 9.10 6.80
C THR A 193 11.30 8.20 6.13
N GLY A 194 10.91 8.56 4.93
CA GLY A 194 10.29 7.68 3.97
C GLY A 194 11.13 6.43 3.76
N GLY A 195 10.52 5.36 3.25
CA GLY A 195 11.15 4.07 3.06
C GLY A 195 12.44 4.14 2.23
N SER A 196 13.25 3.10 2.35
CA SER A 196 14.46 2.95 1.54
C SER A 196 14.13 2.95 0.06
N ALA A 197 14.82 3.76 -0.74
CA ALA A 197 14.72 3.76 -2.20
C ALA A 197 15.14 2.44 -2.86
N THR A 198 15.64 1.49 -2.11
CA THR A 198 16.16 0.20 -2.60
C THR A 198 15.12 -0.56 -3.40
N ALA A 199 13.87 -0.67 -2.90
CA ALA A 199 12.81 -1.37 -3.61
C ALA A 199 12.46 -0.68 -4.94
N LEU A 200 12.37 0.65 -4.94
CA LEU A 200 12.16 1.43 -6.16
C LEU A 200 13.30 1.26 -7.16
N HIS A 201 14.55 1.24 -6.69
CA HIS A 201 15.71 0.96 -7.54
C HIS A 201 15.63 -0.45 -8.17
N TRP A 202 15.27 -1.45 -7.37
CA TRP A 202 15.06 -2.80 -7.90
C TRP A 202 13.92 -2.83 -8.92
N ALA A 203 12.79 -2.16 -8.64
CA ALA A 203 11.66 -2.08 -9.55
C ALA A 203 12.07 -1.47 -10.92
N ILE A 204 12.73 -0.30 -10.90
CA ILE A 204 13.21 0.39 -12.11
C ILE A 204 14.20 -0.48 -12.90
N ASN A 205 15.07 -1.20 -12.21
CA ASN A 205 16.09 -2.01 -12.87
C ASN A 205 15.56 -3.37 -13.35
N SER A 206 14.57 -3.95 -12.68
CA SER A 206 14.00 -5.27 -12.99
C SER A 206 12.90 -5.22 -14.06
N VAL A 207 12.20 -4.11 -14.19
CA VAL A 207 11.16 -3.97 -15.22
C VAL A 207 11.78 -3.97 -16.62
N LYS A 208 11.08 -4.52 -17.62
CA LYS A 208 11.53 -4.54 -19.02
C LYS A 208 11.58 -3.14 -19.64
N LYS A 209 12.22 -3.00 -20.80
CA LYS A 209 12.14 -1.78 -21.61
C LYS A 209 10.69 -1.52 -22.03
N GLY A 210 10.23 -0.27 -21.92
CA GLY A 210 8.83 0.10 -22.16
C GLY A 210 7.85 -0.36 -21.09
N GLY A 211 8.33 -0.95 -19.96
CA GLY A 211 7.49 -1.44 -18.88
C GLY A 211 6.99 -0.33 -17.95
N ILE A 212 6.19 -0.73 -16.97
CA ILE A 212 5.53 0.19 -16.04
C ILE A 212 6.02 -0.08 -14.60
N VAL A 213 6.29 1.01 -13.87
CA VAL A 213 6.53 0.97 -12.43
C VAL A 213 5.38 1.69 -11.73
N SER A 214 4.64 0.97 -10.90
CA SER A 214 3.56 1.50 -10.06
C SER A 214 4.05 1.67 -8.63
N ILE A 215 3.87 2.85 -8.04
CA ILE A 215 4.40 3.19 -6.73
C ILE A 215 3.25 3.57 -5.79
N VAL A 216 3.07 2.79 -4.74
CA VAL A 216 2.21 3.09 -3.58
C VAL A 216 3.00 3.07 -2.28
N GLY A 217 4.30 2.84 -2.36
CA GLY A 217 5.25 2.96 -1.26
C GLY A 217 5.27 4.38 -0.68
N VAL A 218 5.72 4.49 0.57
CA VAL A 218 5.79 5.77 1.28
C VAL A 218 7.21 6.32 1.20
N TYR A 219 7.33 7.52 0.65
CA TYR A 219 8.59 8.24 0.49
C TYR A 219 8.53 9.63 1.13
N GLY A 220 9.64 10.06 1.69
CA GLY A 220 9.82 11.45 2.13
C GLY A 220 9.97 12.39 0.90
N PRO A 221 9.70 13.69 1.06
CA PRO A 221 9.68 14.63 -0.07
C PRO A 221 11.06 14.88 -0.71
N THR A 222 12.16 14.54 -0.03
CA THR A 222 13.53 14.88 -0.46
C THR A 222 14.52 13.71 -0.42
N ASP A 223 14.12 12.52 0.03
CA ASP A 223 15.09 11.50 0.46
C ASP A 223 15.41 10.44 -0.59
N THR A 224 14.95 10.58 -1.82
CA THR A 224 15.04 9.50 -2.79
C THR A 224 15.83 9.90 -4.03
N LEU A 225 17.03 9.33 -4.18
CA LEU A 225 17.74 9.35 -5.46
C LEU A 225 17.09 8.33 -6.40
N ILE A 226 16.48 8.79 -7.46
CA ILE A 226 15.87 7.94 -8.49
C ILE A 226 16.87 7.80 -9.65
N PRO A 227 17.13 6.57 -10.17
CA PRO A 227 18.01 6.38 -11.33
C PRO A 227 17.33 6.83 -12.63
N ILE A 228 17.09 8.14 -12.75
CA ILE A 228 16.31 8.75 -13.82
C ILE A 228 16.89 8.42 -15.22
N GLY A 229 18.20 8.27 -15.33
CA GLY A 229 18.84 7.84 -16.57
C GLY A 229 18.35 6.47 -17.06
N ASN A 230 18.14 5.52 -16.14
CA ASN A 230 17.58 4.21 -16.48
C ASN A 230 16.10 4.30 -16.86
N VAL A 231 15.35 5.21 -16.23
CA VAL A 231 13.94 5.46 -16.58
C VAL A 231 13.84 5.95 -18.02
N VAL A 232 14.65 6.95 -18.39
CA VAL A 232 14.69 7.52 -19.75
C VAL A 232 15.18 6.49 -20.77
N ASN A 233 16.32 5.84 -20.50
CA ASN A 233 16.94 4.92 -21.46
C ASN A 233 16.11 3.65 -21.72
N LYS A 234 15.31 3.24 -20.76
CA LYS A 234 14.40 2.09 -20.90
C LYS A 234 13.01 2.50 -21.40
N GLY A 235 12.71 3.78 -21.53
CA GLY A 235 11.38 4.28 -21.91
C GLY A 235 10.28 3.87 -20.93
N LEU A 236 10.56 3.96 -19.61
CA LEU A 236 9.62 3.49 -18.60
C LEU A 236 8.47 4.48 -18.37
N THR A 237 7.32 3.92 -18.02
CA THR A 237 6.23 4.69 -17.42
C THR A 237 6.26 4.52 -15.91
N ILE A 238 6.30 5.60 -15.16
CA ILE A 238 6.16 5.61 -13.70
C ILE A 238 4.80 6.20 -13.35
N ARG A 239 4.03 5.49 -12.54
CA ARG A 239 2.75 5.97 -12.00
C ARG A 239 2.79 5.87 -10.48
N ALA A 240 2.49 6.98 -9.80
CA ALA A 240 2.51 7.07 -8.35
C ALA A 240 1.30 7.89 -7.87
N ALA A 241 0.65 7.45 -6.80
CA ALA A 241 -0.40 8.21 -6.15
C ALA A 241 -0.66 7.69 -4.74
N GLN A 242 -1.11 8.60 -3.86
CA GLN A 242 -1.83 8.18 -2.67
C GLN A 242 -3.18 7.57 -3.08
N ALA A 243 -3.60 6.52 -2.39
CA ALA A 243 -4.84 5.84 -2.75
C ALA A 243 -6.06 6.76 -2.66
N SER A 244 -6.83 6.84 -3.75
CA SER A 244 -8.11 7.54 -3.78
C SER A 244 -9.23 6.61 -3.30
N VAL A 245 -9.21 6.30 -1.99
CA VAL A 245 -9.99 5.22 -1.38
C VAL A 245 -11.48 5.38 -1.66
N LYS A 246 -12.05 6.58 -1.48
CA LYS A 246 -13.47 6.86 -1.75
C LYS A 246 -13.91 6.40 -3.15
N ARG A 247 -13.08 6.60 -4.17
CA ARG A 247 -13.36 6.17 -5.54
C ARG A 247 -13.47 4.64 -5.66
N LEU A 248 -12.66 3.94 -4.90
CA LEU A 248 -12.49 2.50 -5.03
C LEU A 248 -13.41 1.68 -4.14
N MET A 249 -13.89 2.24 -3.01
CA MET A 249 -14.70 1.52 -2.02
C MET A 249 -15.90 0.77 -2.64
N PRO A 250 -16.72 1.36 -3.55
CA PRO A 250 -17.84 0.62 -4.14
C PRO A 250 -17.39 -0.65 -4.85
N LYS A 251 -16.32 -0.55 -5.64
CA LYS A 251 -15.78 -1.69 -6.38
C LYS A 251 -15.15 -2.73 -5.48
N MET A 252 -14.54 -2.31 -4.36
CA MET A 252 -14.01 -3.25 -3.39
C MET A 252 -15.12 -4.04 -2.69
N ILE A 253 -16.25 -3.41 -2.37
CA ILE A 253 -17.44 -4.11 -1.87
C ILE A 253 -17.87 -5.22 -2.84
N GLU A 254 -17.98 -4.91 -4.13
CA GLU A 254 -18.32 -5.89 -5.17
C GLU A 254 -17.34 -7.06 -5.23
N HIS A 255 -16.03 -6.79 -5.09
CA HIS A 255 -15.02 -7.85 -5.10
C HIS A 255 -15.10 -8.75 -3.86
N VAL A 256 -15.37 -8.17 -2.69
CA VAL A 256 -15.54 -8.93 -1.44
C VAL A 256 -16.82 -9.77 -1.48
N GLN A 257 -17.96 -9.19 -1.83
CA GLN A 257 -19.23 -9.91 -1.93
C GLN A 257 -19.19 -11.03 -2.98
N ALA A 258 -18.40 -10.86 -4.04
CA ALA A 258 -18.20 -11.90 -5.03
C ALA A 258 -17.12 -12.93 -4.65
N GLY A 259 -16.55 -12.88 -3.44
CA GLY A 259 -15.51 -13.79 -2.96
C GLY A 259 -14.18 -13.71 -3.71
N ARG A 260 -13.93 -12.65 -4.50
CA ARG A 260 -12.69 -12.49 -5.24
C ARG A 260 -11.53 -11.98 -4.38
N ILE A 261 -11.85 -11.25 -3.32
CA ILE A 261 -10.92 -10.78 -2.29
C ILE A 261 -11.52 -11.14 -0.94
N ASP A 262 -10.70 -11.69 -0.05
CA ASP A 262 -11.01 -11.92 1.36
C ASP A 262 -10.11 -11.01 2.22
N PRO A 263 -10.57 -9.78 2.56
CA PRO A 263 -9.74 -8.82 3.27
C PRO A 263 -9.32 -9.31 4.65
N LYS A 264 -10.24 -9.90 5.41
CA LYS A 264 -10.01 -10.32 6.79
C LYS A 264 -8.96 -11.43 6.91
N ALA A 265 -8.65 -12.16 5.85
CA ALA A 265 -7.59 -13.18 5.86
C ALA A 265 -6.22 -12.63 6.30
N ILE A 266 -5.94 -11.33 6.07
CA ILE A 266 -4.68 -10.71 6.53
C ILE A 266 -4.71 -10.27 8.00
N VAL A 267 -5.86 -10.33 8.68
CA VAL A 267 -6.00 -9.93 10.09
C VAL A 267 -5.45 -11.04 10.98
N THR A 268 -4.27 -10.83 11.50
CA THR A 268 -3.61 -11.79 12.41
C THR A 268 -3.88 -11.49 13.87
N HIS A 269 -4.18 -10.23 14.20
CA HIS A 269 -4.35 -9.78 15.57
C HIS A 269 -5.61 -8.93 15.73
N ARG A 270 -6.38 -9.20 16.80
CA ARG A 270 -7.48 -8.36 17.28
C ARG A 270 -7.18 -7.97 18.69
N VAL A 271 -6.96 -6.68 18.93
CA VAL A 271 -6.44 -6.18 20.18
C VAL A 271 -7.37 -5.11 20.75
N PRO A 272 -7.67 -5.12 22.04
CA PRO A 272 -8.37 -4.02 22.69
C PRO A 272 -7.70 -2.67 22.41
N LEU A 273 -8.51 -1.61 22.22
CA LEU A 273 -7.98 -0.27 21.95
C LEU A 273 -7.02 0.22 23.03
N GLU A 274 -7.26 -0.20 24.29
CA GLU A 274 -6.42 0.15 25.45
C GLU A 274 -5.01 -0.44 25.35
N GLU A 275 -4.84 -1.53 24.60
CA GLU A 275 -3.57 -2.22 24.39
C GLU A 275 -2.89 -1.79 23.09
N VAL A 276 -3.26 -0.63 22.54
CA VAL A 276 -2.75 -0.14 21.25
C VAL A 276 -1.21 -0.01 21.21
N ALA A 277 -0.59 0.34 22.34
CA ALA A 277 0.86 0.47 22.43
C ALA A 277 1.56 -0.88 22.15
N ASP A 278 1.04 -1.97 22.71
CA ASP A 278 1.57 -3.32 22.48
C ASP A 278 1.32 -3.78 21.04
N ALA A 279 0.16 -3.46 20.48
CA ALA A 279 -0.15 -3.73 19.09
C ALA A 279 0.83 -3.02 18.13
N TYR A 280 1.17 -1.76 18.40
CA TYR A 280 2.20 -1.04 17.64
C TYR A 280 3.59 -1.66 17.81
N HIS A 281 3.93 -2.08 19.02
CA HIS A 281 5.22 -2.75 19.27
C HIS A 281 5.32 -4.06 18.48
N ILE A 282 4.33 -4.94 18.58
CA ILE A 282 4.27 -6.21 17.85
C ILE A 282 4.41 -5.97 16.33
N PHE A 283 3.63 -5.04 15.79
CA PHE A 283 3.66 -4.74 14.35
C PHE A 283 5.00 -4.15 13.91
N SER A 284 5.54 -3.16 14.63
CA SER A 284 6.78 -2.46 14.25
C SER A 284 8.01 -3.35 14.41
N ALA A 285 8.06 -4.15 15.47
CA ALA A 285 9.15 -5.09 15.74
C ALA A 285 9.04 -6.39 14.93
N LYS A 286 7.96 -6.56 14.13
CA LYS A 286 7.71 -7.75 13.30
C LYS A 286 7.62 -9.05 14.13
N LEU A 287 7.03 -8.94 15.32
CA LEU A 287 6.84 -10.05 16.24
C LEU A 287 5.55 -10.83 15.90
N ASP A 288 5.46 -12.05 16.43
CA ASP A 288 4.28 -12.91 16.40
C ASP A 288 3.64 -13.07 15.02
N ASN A 289 4.45 -13.05 13.97
CA ASN A 289 3.99 -13.14 12.57
C ASN A 289 2.89 -12.11 12.21
N CYS A 290 2.90 -10.94 12.85
CA CYS A 290 1.88 -9.93 12.68
C CYS A 290 1.88 -9.36 11.25
N ILE A 291 0.75 -9.53 10.55
CA ILE A 291 0.49 -8.95 9.23
C ILE A 291 -0.37 -7.70 9.39
N LYS A 292 -1.54 -7.83 10.02
CA LYS A 292 -2.45 -6.71 10.26
C LYS A 292 -3.15 -6.87 11.60
N THR A 293 -3.23 -5.76 12.34
CA THR A 293 -3.95 -5.66 13.61
C THR A 293 -5.21 -4.84 13.44
N ILE A 294 -6.32 -5.31 14.02
CA ILE A 294 -7.54 -4.54 14.23
C ILE A 294 -7.60 -4.15 15.71
N LEU A 295 -7.85 -2.88 15.98
CA LEU A 295 -8.09 -2.35 17.31
C LEU A 295 -9.59 -2.34 17.58
N ILE A 296 -10.02 -2.91 18.72
CA ILE A 296 -11.43 -3.07 19.10
C ILE A 296 -11.73 -2.09 20.22
N PRO A 297 -12.54 -1.03 19.97
CA PRO A 297 -12.95 -0.11 21.03
C PRO A 297 -13.91 -0.79 22.02
N PRO A 298 -14.01 -0.28 23.27
CA PRO A 298 -14.88 -0.84 24.31
C PRO A 298 -16.33 -1.01 23.84
N SER A 299 -16.86 -0.02 23.11
CA SER A 299 -18.23 -0.04 22.57
C SER A 299 -18.52 -1.15 21.56
N ALA A 300 -17.50 -1.74 20.97
CA ALA A 300 -17.65 -2.86 20.03
C ALA A 300 -17.50 -4.25 20.68
N ARG A 301 -17.31 -4.30 22.00
CA ARG A 301 -17.19 -5.54 22.78
C ARG A 301 -18.49 -5.91 23.53
N ALA A 302 -19.48 -5.02 23.48
CA ALA A 302 -20.78 -5.20 24.17
C ALA A 302 -21.77 -6.04 23.35
#